data_3cf948a6e7f9bf78f01a27ac51e7f4ce
#
_entry.id   3cf948a6e7f9bf78f01a27ac51e7f4ce
#
_cell.length_a   1.000
_cell.length_b   1.000
_cell.length_c   1.000
_cell.angle_alpha   90.00
_cell.angle_beta   90.00
_cell.angle_gamma   90.00
#
_symmetry.space_group_name_H-M   'P 1'
#
loop_
_entity.id
_entity.type
_entity.pdbx_description
1 polymer ?
#
loop_
_entity_poly.entity_id
_entity_poly.type
_entity_poly.pdbx_seq_one_letter_code
_entity_poly.pdbx_strand_id
1 'polypeptide(L)'
;PNNLELFCLSVLPGTDLHDKAASLGLEWQQVPPYNVLKTKTFSSQDIEKARKFSFAADIFYNKGRAVPWFNLILFPLHVKPSVFLENFSRFLELKKNTDFSFSEIQKLQLEFVLSQYKSRHLEKMIPLASDIIILNNALSLFTAEGKESCIELHYHPDDLMSGYDVVFLSENCGKFKNRTKVFGGKNGADWKVIK
;
A
#
# COMPACT_ATOMS: atom_id res chain seq x y z
N PRO A 1 0.07 -11.53 -3.00
CA PRO A 1 0.82 -11.95 -1.82
C PRO A 1 0.33 -11.21 -0.57
N ASN A 2 0.44 -11.86 0.60
CA ASN A 2 0.01 -11.27 1.88
C ASN A 2 1.03 -10.28 2.45
N ASN A 3 2.25 -10.34 1.98
CA ASN A 3 3.33 -9.42 2.30
C ASN A 3 4.27 -9.27 1.10
N LEU A 4 4.88 -8.12 0.94
CA LEU A 4 5.79 -7.81 -0.15
C LEU A 4 7.11 -7.30 0.43
N GLU A 5 8.10 -8.17 0.50
CA GLU A 5 9.42 -7.85 1.04
C GLU A 5 10.45 -7.73 -0.08
N LEU A 6 11.11 -6.58 -0.13
CA LEU A 6 12.16 -6.27 -1.09
C LEU A 6 13.41 -5.85 -0.32
N PHE A 7 14.42 -6.72 -0.33
CA PHE A 7 15.67 -6.47 0.39
C PHE A 7 16.79 -6.03 -0.54
N CYS A 8 17.63 -5.12 -0.06
CA CYS A 8 18.91 -4.86 -0.67
C CYS A 8 19.88 -6.00 -0.28
N LEU A 9 20.59 -6.52 -1.26
CA LEU A 9 21.65 -7.51 -0.99
C LEU A 9 22.74 -6.89 -0.13
N SER A 10 23.17 -7.60 0.93
CA SER A 10 24.29 -7.22 1.79
C SER A 10 25.48 -8.16 1.59
N VAL A 11 26.67 -7.59 1.53
CA VAL A 11 27.94 -8.32 1.40
C VAL A 11 28.58 -8.44 2.78
N LEU A 12 28.16 -9.47 3.54
CA LEU A 12 28.55 -9.64 4.94
C LEU A 12 29.98 -10.21 5.05
N PRO A 13 30.86 -9.62 5.88
CA PRO A 13 32.18 -10.17 6.15
C PRO A 13 32.13 -11.65 6.59
N GLY A 14 33.07 -12.45 6.09
CA GLY A 14 33.15 -13.89 6.39
C GLY A 14 32.20 -14.77 5.60
N THR A 15 31.52 -14.24 4.58
CA THR A 15 30.71 -15.04 3.66
C THR A 15 31.41 -15.23 2.31
N ASP A 16 31.08 -16.32 1.61
CA ASP A 16 31.57 -16.59 0.25
C ASP A 16 31.27 -15.42 -0.73
N LEU A 17 30.16 -14.72 -0.51
CA LEU A 17 29.81 -13.55 -1.31
C LEU A 17 30.83 -12.43 -1.09
N HIS A 18 31.23 -12.19 0.15
CA HIS A 18 32.23 -11.18 0.49
C HIS A 18 33.56 -11.47 -0.20
N ASP A 19 34.04 -12.73 -0.14
CA ASP A 19 35.31 -13.12 -0.74
C ASP A 19 35.31 -13.02 -2.26
N LYS A 20 34.17 -13.19 -2.89
CA LYS A 20 33.99 -13.13 -4.34
C LYS A 20 33.49 -11.79 -4.86
N ALA A 21 33.10 -10.86 -3.98
CA ALA A 21 32.38 -9.62 -4.35
C ALA A 21 33.14 -8.78 -5.38
N ALA A 22 34.45 -8.59 -5.19
CA ALA A 22 35.28 -7.83 -6.12
C ALA A 22 35.35 -8.49 -7.50
N SER A 23 35.49 -9.80 -7.59
CA SER A 23 35.51 -10.54 -8.85
C SER A 23 34.16 -10.53 -9.58
N LEU A 24 33.07 -10.45 -8.82
CA LEU A 24 31.72 -10.29 -9.34
C LEU A 24 31.42 -8.86 -9.76
N GLY A 25 32.32 -7.90 -9.46
CA GLY A 25 32.16 -6.48 -9.76
C GLY A 25 31.07 -5.81 -8.91
N LEU A 26 30.96 -6.25 -7.66
CA LEU A 26 30.10 -5.60 -6.67
C LEU A 26 30.85 -4.45 -6.01
N GLU A 27 30.19 -3.32 -5.88
CA GLU A 27 30.57 -2.23 -4.99
C GLU A 27 29.60 -2.24 -3.80
N TRP A 28 30.10 -2.19 -2.56
CA TRP A 28 29.28 -2.28 -1.36
C TRP A 28 29.81 -1.42 -0.21
N GLN A 29 28.98 -1.17 0.78
CA GLN A 29 29.36 -0.48 2.01
C GLN A 29 30.38 -1.30 2.80
N GLN A 30 31.46 -0.67 3.25
CA GLN A 30 32.49 -1.32 4.07
C GLN A 30 32.15 -1.37 5.56
N VAL A 31 31.02 -0.78 5.94
CA VAL A 31 30.47 -0.75 7.30
C VAL A 31 29.01 -1.20 7.27
N PRO A 32 28.47 -1.68 8.40
CA PRO A 32 27.06 -2.07 8.47
C PRO A 32 26.14 -0.98 7.89
N PRO A 33 25.12 -1.37 7.14
CA PRO A 33 24.57 -2.71 6.90
C PRO A 33 25.19 -3.47 5.72
N TYR A 34 26.36 -3.07 5.20
CA TYR A 34 27.11 -3.73 4.12
C TYR A 34 26.32 -3.87 2.80
N ASN A 35 25.41 -2.98 2.53
CA ASN A 35 24.56 -3.05 1.35
C ASN A 35 25.33 -2.87 0.05
N VAL A 36 24.93 -3.61 -0.97
CA VAL A 36 25.41 -3.40 -2.34
C VAL A 36 25.02 -2.00 -2.80
N LEU A 37 25.99 -1.29 -3.38
CA LEU A 37 25.83 0.05 -3.92
C LEU A 37 25.76 0.04 -5.44
N LYS A 38 26.39 -0.97 -6.09
CA LYS A 38 26.41 -1.12 -7.54
C LYS A 38 26.80 -2.56 -7.92
N THR A 39 26.34 -3.00 -9.08
CA THR A 39 26.78 -4.25 -9.73
C THR A 39 27.22 -3.97 -11.17
N LYS A 40 27.68 -4.98 -11.90
CA LYS A 40 28.02 -4.84 -13.34
C LYS A 40 26.82 -4.41 -14.20
N THR A 41 25.61 -4.80 -13.82
CA THR A 41 24.38 -4.59 -14.57
C THR A 41 23.37 -3.65 -13.92
N PHE A 42 23.64 -3.25 -12.68
CA PHE A 42 22.75 -2.39 -11.90
C PHE A 42 23.55 -1.21 -11.34
N SER A 43 23.29 -0.02 -11.87
CA SER A 43 24.01 1.19 -11.46
C SER A 43 23.65 1.60 -10.03
N SER A 44 24.44 2.48 -9.43
CA SER A 44 24.12 3.06 -8.12
C SER A 44 22.81 3.83 -8.12
N GLN A 45 22.47 4.47 -9.24
CA GLN A 45 21.17 5.13 -9.40
C GLN A 45 20.01 4.14 -9.44
N ASP A 46 20.20 2.97 -10.06
CA ASP A 46 19.16 1.93 -10.11
C ASP A 46 18.98 1.28 -8.74
N ILE A 47 20.05 1.06 -7.98
CA ILE A 47 19.99 0.61 -6.59
C ILE A 47 19.20 1.61 -5.72
N GLU A 48 19.47 2.90 -5.89
CA GLU A 48 18.75 3.93 -5.12
C GLU A 48 17.25 3.99 -5.49
N LYS A 49 16.92 3.88 -6.78
CA LYS A 49 15.51 3.76 -7.22
C LYS A 49 14.84 2.52 -6.63
N ALA A 50 15.54 1.38 -6.62
CA ALA A 50 15.02 0.15 -6.05
C ALA A 50 14.77 0.27 -4.54
N ARG A 51 15.63 0.98 -3.79
CA ARG A 51 15.41 1.27 -2.36
C ARG A 51 14.18 2.13 -2.13
N LYS A 52 14.02 3.19 -2.91
CA LYS A 52 12.84 4.06 -2.83
C LYS A 52 11.56 3.30 -3.17
N PHE A 53 11.60 2.44 -4.18
CA PHE A 53 10.50 1.56 -4.54
C PHE A 53 10.17 0.57 -3.41
N SER A 54 11.18 -0.06 -2.83
CA SER A 54 11.03 -0.97 -1.68
C SER A 54 10.36 -0.27 -0.50
N PHE A 55 10.83 0.92 -0.15
CA PHE A 55 10.24 1.74 0.89
C PHE A 55 8.77 2.09 0.60
N ALA A 56 8.47 2.51 -0.62
CA ALA A 56 7.11 2.83 -1.03
C ALA A 56 6.18 1.61 -0.99
N ALA A 57 6.67 0.45 -1.42
CA ALA A 57 5.92 -0.81 -1.33
C ALA A 57 5.64 -1.20 0.12
N ASP A 58 6.62 -1.07 1.01
CA ASP A 58 6.43 -1.34 2.44
C ASP A 58 5.41 -0.40 3.07
N ILE A 59 5.53 0.92 2.83
CA ILE A 59 4.60 1.92 3.36
C ILE A 59 3.18 1.69 2.83
N PHE A 60 3.01 1.53 1.51
CA PHE A 60 1.67 1.44 0.92
C PHE A 60 1.01 0.10 1.18
N TYR A 61 1.76 -0.99 0.92
CA TYR A 61 1.18 -2.34 0.86
C TYR A 61 1.21 -3.04 2.21
N ASN A 62 2.38 -3.09 2.88
CA ASN A 62 2.53 -3.82 4.14
C ASN A 62 2.02 -3.00 5.32
N LYS A 63 2.70 -1.90 5.66
CA LYS A 63 2.33 -1.02 6.77
C LYS A 63 0.96 -0.37 6.58
N GLY A 64 0.64 -0.05 5.33
CA GLY A 64 -0.67 0.47 4.95
C GLY A 64 -1.76 -0.59 4.87
N ARG A 65 -1.43 -1.88 5.10
CA ARG A 65 -2.36 -3.01 5.15
C ARG A 65 -3.29 -3.09 3.93
N ALA A 66 -2.73 -2.84 2.72
CA ALA A 66 -3.52 -2.70 1.50
C ALA A 66 -3.93 -4.06 0.87
N VAL A 67 -3.45 -5.18 1.40
CA VAL A 67 -3.67 -6.53 0.84
C VAL A 67 -5.12 -6.81 0.41
N PRO A 68 -6.14 -6.56 1.23
CA PRO A 68 -7.51 -6.94 0.89
C PRO A 68 -8.15 -6.08 -0.20
N TRP A 69 -7.66 -4.87 -0.43
CA TRP A 69 -8.30 -3.91 -1.33
C TRP A 69 -7.42 -3.40 -2.48
N PHE A 70 -6.13 -3.67 -2.46
CA PHE A 70 -5.18 -3.12 -3.43
C PHE A 70 -5.58 -3.40 -4.89
N ASN A 71 -5.89 -4.66 -5.21
CA ASN A 71 -6.28 -5.03 -6.57
C ASN A 71 -7.64 -4.46 -6.97
N LEU A 72 -8.58 -4.31 -6.02
CA LEU A 72 -9.91 -3.78 -6.29
C LEU A 72 -9.84 -2.34 -6.79
N ILE A 73 -8.98 -1.53 -6.18
CA ILE A 73 -8.80 -0.13 -6.56
C ILE A 73 -7.87 0.07 -7.77
N LEU A 74 -6.98 -0.90 -8.04
CA LEU A 74 -6.09 -0.84 -9.21
C LEU A 74 -6.80 -1.15 -10.51
N PHE A 75 -7.83 -1.98 -10.46
CA PHE A 75 -8.52 -2.48 -11.66
C PHE A 75 -8.96 -1.36 -12.61
N PRO A 76 -9.70 -0.31 -12.17
CA PRO A 76 -10.13 0.76 -13.07
C PRO A 76 -9.00 1.67 -13.54
N LEU A 77 -7.85 1.64 -12.89
CA LEU A 77 -6.69 2.45 -13.30
C LEU A 77 -5.94 1.87 -14.50
N HIS A 78 -6.13 0.58 -14.80
CA HIS A 78 -5.42 -0.15 -15.87
C HIS A 78 -3.90 0.00 -15.82
N VAL A 79 -3.32 0.02 -14.61
CA VAL A 79 -1.88 0.12 -14.38
C VAL A 79 -1.33 -1.12 -13.71
N LYS A 80 -0.10 -1.48 -14.04
CA LYS A 80 0.60 -2.56 -13.33
C LYS A 80 0.87 -2.14 -11.88
N PRO A 81 0.78 -3.07 -10.90
CA PRO A 81 1.12 -2.80 -9.50
C PRO A 81 2.48 -2.10 -9.30
N SER A 82 3.50 -2.53 -10.07
CA SER A 82 4.83 -1.94 -10.01
C SER A 82 4.83 -0.47 -10.45
N VAL A 83 4.12 -0.12 -11.51
CA VAL A 83 4.01 1.27 -11.99
C VAL A 83 3.25 2.13 -10.97
N PHE A 84 2.20 1.59 -10.37
CA PHE A 84 1.45 2.28 -9.32
C PHE A 84 2.34 2.58 -8.11
N LEU A 85 3.10 1.59 -7.63
CA LEU A 85 4.00 1.77 -6.48
C LEU A 85 5.20 2.67 -6.81
N GLU A 86 5.70 2.66 -8.05
CA GLU A 86 6.71 3.61 -8.51
C GLU A 86 6.19 5.05 -8.48
N ASN A 87 4.96 5.27 -8.92
CA ASN A 87 4.32 6.58 -8.84
C ASN A 87 4.09 7.01 -7.37
N PHE A 88 3.74 6.06 -6.49
CA PHE A 88 3.64 6.34 -5.06
C PHE A 88 5.01 6.68 -4.45
N SER A 89 6.08 6.02 -4.88
CA SER A 89 7.45 6.36 -4.47
C SER A 89 7.79 7.82 -4.77
N ARG A 90 7.48 8.28 -5.98
CA ARG A 90 7.67 9.69 -6.37
C ARG A 90 6.79 10.65 -5.57
N PHE A 91 5.56 10.24 -5.26
CA PHE A 91 4.67 11.02 -4.40
C PHE A 91 5.22 11.17 -2.97
N LEU A 92 5.81 10.10 -2.40
CA LEU A 92 6.43 10.14 -1.08
C LEU A 92 7.64 11.07 -1.02
N GLU A 93 8.45 11.19 -2.09
CA GLU A 93 9.60 12.09 -2.14
C GLU A 93 9.20 13.55 -1.87
N LEU A 94 7.99 13.95 -2.23
CA LEU A 94 7.47 15.30 -1.97
C LEU A 94 7.12 15.55 -0.49
N LYS A 95 6.93 14.48 0.31
CA LYS A 95 6.48 14.59 1.71
C LYS A 95 7.61 14.85 2.70
N LYS A 96 8.88 14.68 2.31
CA LYS A 96 10.09 14.91 3.14
C LYS A 96 10.10 14.19 4.50
N ASN A 97 9.28 13.17 4.67
CA ASN A 97 9.18 12.35 5.87
C ASN A 97 9.46 10.89 5.50
N THR A 98 10.09 10.15 6.40
CA THR A 98 10.43 8.72 6.24
C THR A 98 9.82 7.84 7.33
N ASP A 99 9.23 8.44 8.35
CA ASP A 99 8.55 7.72 9.41
C ASP A 99 7.11 8.20 9.51
N PHE A 100 6.17 7.28 9.33
CA PHE A 100 4.74 7.56 9.29
C PHE A 100 4.00 6.66 10.26
N SER A 101 3.16 7.25 11.09
CA SER A 101 2.15 6.51 11.85
C SER A 101 1.13 5.86 10.92
N PHE A 102 0.44 4.83 11.40
CA PHE A 102 -0.60 4.16 10.61
C PHE A 102 -1.68 5.14 10.10
N SER A 103 -2.10 6.10 10.93
CA SER A 103 -3.07 7.12 10.53
C SER A 103 -2.55 8.03 9.40
N GLU A 104 -1.26 8.37 9.40
CA GLU A 104 -0.65 9.14 8.32
C GLU A 104 -0.56 8.32 7.04
N ILE A 105 -0.21 7.04 7.14
CA ILE A 105 -0.17 6.14 5.99
C ILE A 105 -1.56 6.04 5.34
N GLN A 106 -2.62 5.89 6.12
CA GLN A 106 -4.00 5.88 5.60
C GLN A 106 -4.36 7.15 4.83
N LYS A 107 -3.96 8.32 5.35
CA LYS A 107 -4.16 9.60 4.66
C LYS A 107 -3.38 9.67 3.36
N LEU A 108 -2.11 9.22 3.37
CA LEU A 108 -1.26 9.17 2.17
C LEU A 108 -1.82 8.22 1.10
N GLN A 109 -2.29 7.04 1.50
CA GLN A 109 -2.93 6.10 0.59
C GLN A 109 -4.16 6.73 -0.07
N LEU A 110 -5.04 7.32 0.73
CA LEU A 110 -6.27 7.94 0.22
C LEU A 110 -5.93 9.11 -0.71
N GLU A 111 -5.09 10.06 -0.27
CA GLU A 111 -4.65 11.21 -1.07
C GLU A 111 -4.08 10.78 -2.42
N PHE A 112 -3.19 9.77 -2.40
CA PHE A 112 -2.56 9.27 -3.62
C PHE A 112 -3.55 8.58 -4.54
N VAL A 113 -4.38 7.65 -4.03
CA VAL A 113 -5.39 6.95 -4.83
C VAL A 113 -6.34 7.96 -5.49
N LEU A 114 -6.84 8.94 -4.74
CA LEU A 114 -7.72 9.96 -5.28
C LEU A 114 -7.04 10.77 -6.39
N SER A 115 -5.75 11.08 -6.24
CA SER A 115 -4.98 11.76 -7.29
C SER A 115 -4.88 10.93 -8.57
N GLN A 116 -4.68 9.60 -8.44
CA GLN A 116 -4.62 8.67 -9.57
C GLN A 116 -5.96 8.54 -10.30
N TYR A 117 -7.07 8.52 -9.56
CA TYR A 117 -8.41 8.49 -10.15
C TYR A 117 -8.75 9.79 -10.88
N LYS A 118 -8.46 10.94 -10.28
CA LYS A 118 -8.65 12.26 -10.92
C LYS A 118 -7.84 12.38 -12.20
N SER A 119 -6.57 11.98 -12.19
CA SER A 119 -5.70 12.07 -13.38
C SER A 119 -6.17 11.21 -14.57
N ARG A 120 -7.10 10.28 -14.33
CA ARG A 120 -7.68 9.38 -15.35
C ARG A 120 -9.17 9.63 -15.61
N HIS A 121 -9.70 10.74 -15.11
CA HIS A 121 -11.13 11.09 -15.28
C HIS A 121 -12.10 10.04 -14.72
N LEU A 122 -11.74 9.45 -13.56
CA LEU A 122 -12.52 8.43 -12.84
C LEU A 122 -13.21 9.02 -11.60
N GLU A 123 -13.52 10.31 -11.60
CA GLU A 123 -14.08 11.03 -10.43
C GLU A 123 -15.37 10.40 -9.91
N LYS A 124 -16.18 9.82 -10.78
CA LYS A 124 -17.44 9.15 -10.42
C LYS A 124 -17.21 7.94 -9.49
N MET A 125 -16.06 7.29 -9.60
CA MET A 125 -15.68 6.11 -8.80
C MET A 125 -14.96 6.48 -7.49
N ILE A 126 -14.58 7.74 -7.31
CA ILE A 126 -13.85 8.19 -6.11
C ILE A 126 -14.57 7.86 -4.80
N PRO A 127 -15.88 8.11 -4.64
CA PRO A 127 -16.56 7.78 -3.39
C PRO A 127 -16.47 6.29 -3.06
N LEU A 128 -16.62 5.42 -4.06
CA LEU A 128 -16.55 3.97 -3.89
C LEU A 128 -15.13 3.50 -3.52
N ALA A 129 -14.10 3.96 -4.25
CA ALA A 129 -12.71 3.64 -3.94
C ALA A 129 -12.31 4.12 -2.54
N SER A 130 -12.79 5.31 -2.15
CA SER A 130 -12.56 5.86 -0.80
C SER A 130 -13.21 4.99 0.27
N ASP A 131 -14.46 4.59 0.08
CA ASP A 131 -15.19 3.77 1.04
C ASP A 131 -14.56 2.39 1.23
N ILE A 132 -14.11 1.75 0.15
CA ILE A 132 -13.36 0.48 0.23
C ILE A 132 -12.11 0.64 1.10
N ILE A 133 -11.32 1.68 0.88
CA ILE A 133 -10.10 1.94 1.65
C ILE A 133 -10.44 2.22 3.13
N ILE A 134 -11.40 3.10 3.38
CA ILE A 134 -11.79 3.53 4.74
C ILE A 134 -12.31 2.34 5.55
N LEU A 135 -13.20 1.53 4.97
CA LEU A 135 -13.77 0.37 5.66
C LEU A 135 -12.69 -0.68 5.97
N ASN A 136 -11.88 -1.06 4.98
CA ASN A 136 -10.80 -2.03 5.18
C ASN A 136 -9.78 -1.55 6.21
N ASN A 137 -9.44 -0.26 6.22
CA ASN A 137 -8.55 0.32 7.20
C ASN A 137 -9.14 0.26 8.62
N ALA A 138 -10.45 0.53 8.78
CA ALA A 138 -11.12 0.43 10.06
C ALA A 138 -11.16 -1.02 10.58
N LEU A 139 -11.48 -1.98 9.72
CA LEU A 139 -11.45 -3.42 10.05
C LEU A 139 -10.05 -3.88 10.43
N SER A 140 -9.04 -3.47 9.69
CA SER A 140 -7.64 -3.80 9.95
C SER A 140 -7.14 -3.19 11.26
N LEU A 141 -7.55 -1.96 11.60
CA LEU A 141 -7.22 -1.31 12.86
C LEU A 141 -7.83 -2.07 14.04
N PHE A 142 -9.11 -2.49 13.92
CA PHE A 142 -9.74 -3.31 14.93
C PHE A 142 -9.01 -4.64 15.11
N THR A 143 -8.70 -5.33 14.02
CA THR A 143 -8.01 -6.63 14.07
C THR A 143 -6.65 -6.55 14.77
N ALA A 144 -5.89 -5.45 14.53
CA ALA A 144 -4.55 -5.29 15.06
C ALA A 144 -4.51 -4.72 16.49
N GLU A 145 -5.45 -3.84 16.85
CA GLU A 145 -5.39 -3.03 18.06
C GLU A 145 -6.64 -3.14 18.95
N GLY A 146 -7.67 -3.88 18.52
CA GLY A 146 -8.95 -3.96 19.22
C GLY A 146 -9.74 -2.65 19.23
N LYS A 147 -9.36 -1.68 18.39
CA LYS A 147 -9.93 -0.34 18.42
C LYS A 147 -11.19 -0.23 17.59
N GLU A 148 -12.32 -0.08 18.27
CA GLU A 148 -13.60 0.21 17.60
C GLU A 148 -13.58 1.59 16.93
N SER A 149 -14.32 1.74 15.84
CA SER A 149 -14.44 2.99 15.12
C SER A 149 -15.83 3.19 14.51
N CYS A 150 -16.18 4.46 14.26
CA CYS A 150 -17.36 4.82 13.50
C CYS A 150 -16.90 5.60 12.27
N ILE A 151 -17.32 5.16 11.10
CA ILE A 151 -16.96 5.71 9.80
C ILE A 151 -18.20 6.12 9.02
N GLU A 152 -18.06 7.11 8.16
CA GLU A 152 -19.10 7.50 7.20
C GLU A 152 -18.79 6.91 5.84
N LEU A 153 -19.78 6.26 5.23
CA LEU A 153 -19.67 5.61 3.93
C LEU A 153 -20.77 6.13 2.98
N HIS A 154 -20.50 6.06 1.68
CA HIS A 154 -21.45 6.39 0.62
C HIS A 154 -22.14 5.15 0.03
N TYR A 155 -21.64 3.95 0.37
CA TYR A 155 -22.16 2.66 -0.09
C TYR A 155 -22.36 1.70 1.09
N HIS A 156 -23.19 0.67 0.89
CA HIS A 156 -23.40 -0.32 1.95
C HIS A 156 -22.13 -1.13 2.22
N PRO A 157 -21.76 -1.36 3.49
CA PRO A 157 -20.53 -2.11 3.81
C PRO A 157 -20.48 -3.50 3.18
N ASP A 158 -21.61 -4.20 3.08
CA ASP A 158 -21.68 -5.55 2.48
C ASP A 158 -21.32 -5.52 0.99
N ASP A 159 -21.72 -4.47 0.26
CA ASP A 159 -21.31 -4.28 -1.13
C ASP A 159 -19.79 -4.07 -1.23
N LEU A 160 -19.21 -3.23 -0.35
CA LEU A 160 -17.79 -2.93 -0.31
C LEU A 160 -16.92 -4.16 0.03
N MET A 161 -17.48 -5.11 0.80
CA MET A 161 -16.80 -6.34 1.24
C MET A 161 -17.13 -7.56 0.36
N SER A 162 -17.87 -7.37 -0.72
CA SER A 162 -18.27 -8.44 -1.65
C SER A 162 -17.11 -9.05 -2.45
N GLY A 163 -15.95 -8.36 -2.52
CA GLY A 163 -14.79 -8.78 -3.30
C GLY A 163 -14.84 -8.39 -4.78
N TYR A 164 -15.90 -7.73 -5.23
CA TYR A 164 -15.96 -7.15 -6.57
C TYR A 164 -15.11 -5.89 -6.67
N ASP A 165 -14.59 -5.61 -7.87
CA ASP A 165 -13.81 -4.41 -8.13
C ASP A 165 -14.68 -3.14 -8.22
N VAL A 166 -14.01 -2.00 -8.23
CA VAL A 166 -14.68 -0.68 -8.23
C VAL A 166 -15.54 -0.46 -9.47
N VAL A 167 -15.18 -1.02 -10.64
CA VAL A 167 -15.96 -0.86 -11.87
C VAL A 167 -17.30 -1.58 -11.71
N PHE A 168 -17.24 -2.88 -11.35
CA PHE A 168 -18.45 -3.67 -11.12
C PHE A 168 -19.37 -3.04 -10.09
N LEU A 169 -18.82 -2.62 -8.95
CA LEU A 169 -19.60 -2.00 -7.88
C LEU A 169 -20.21 -0.66 -8.32
N SER A 170 -19.50 0.14 -9.12
CA SER A 170 -20.01 1.42 -9.61
C SER A 170 -21.20 1.29 -10.57
N GLU A 171 -21.32 0.15 -11.25
CA GLU A 171 -22.38 -0.14 -12.19
C GLU A 171 -23.58 -0.85 -11.52
N ASN A 172 -23.35 -1.60 -10.45
CA ASN A 172 -24.35 -2.50 -9.85
C ASN A 172 -24.84 -2.07 -8.47
N CYS A 173 -24.12 -1.18 -7.75
CA CYS A 173 -24.48 -0.75 -6.41
C CYS A 173 -24.96 0.69 -6.38
N GLY A 174 -26.07 0.90 -5.69
CA GLY A 174 -26.62 2.25 -5.45
C GLY A 174 -25.90 2.96 -4.30
N LYS A 175 -25.85 4.28 -4.36
CA LYS A 175 -25.36 5.09 -3.23
C LYS A 175 -26.28 4.90 -2.03
N PHE A 176 -25.67 4.64 -0.89
CA PHE A 176 -26.33 4.46 0.40
C PHE A 176 -25.50 5.17 1.47
N LYS A 177 -25.67 6.47 1.62
CA LYS A 177 -24.95 7.23 2.65
C LYS A 177 -25.35 6.72 4.04
N ASN A 178 -24.38 6.25 4.80
CA ASN A 178 -24.60 5.63 6.08
C ASN A 178 -23.45 5.92 7.05
N ARG A 179 -23.72 5.67 8.33
CA ARG A 179 -22.71 5.64 9.37
C ARG A 179 -22.55 4.18 9.80
N THR A 180 -21.33 3.68 9.74
CA THR A 180 -21.00 2.29 10.05
C THR A 180 -20.09 2.21 11.27
N LYS A 181 -20.48 1.38 12.25
CA LYS A 181 -19.62 1.02 13.39
C LYS A 181 -18.85 -0.25 13.06
N VAL A 182 -17.53 -0.21 13.23
CA VAL A 182 -16.65 -1.39 13.24
C VAL A 182 -16.36 -1.78 14.68
N PHE A 183 -16.52 -3.07 15.00
CA PHE A 183 -16.44 -3.62 16.35
C PHE A 183 -16.02 -5.09 16.35
N GLY A 184 -15.88 -5.71 17.52
CA GLY A 184 -15.57 -7.12 17.68
C GLY A 184 -16.80 -8.02 17.51
N GLY A 185 -16.81 -8.81 16.46
CA GLY A 185 -17.77 -9.89 16.24
C GLY A 185 -17.26 -11.25 16.74
N LYS A 186 -18.07 -12.29 16.55
CA LYS A 186 -17.73 -13.66 16.97
C LYS A 186 -16.49 -14.24 16.27
N ASN A 187 -16.22 -13.80 15.04
CA ASN A 187 -15.14 -14.32 14.19
C ASN A 187 -14.05 -13.29 13.89
N GLY A 188 -13.93 -12.22 14.66
CA GLY A 188 -12.96 -11.13 14.46
C GLY A 188 -13.65 -9.78 14.27
N ALA A 189 -13.05 -8.91 13.44
CA ALA A 189 -13.65 -7.62 13.12
C ALA A 189 -14.98 -7.80 12.36
N ASP A 190 -15.98 -7.02 12.75
CA ASP A 190 -17.32 -7.03 12.18
C ASP A 190 -17.83 -5.59 12.05
N TRP A 191 -18.92 -5.40 11.35
CA TRP A 191 -19.51 -4.07 11.14
C TRP A 191 -21.02 -4.09 11.25
N LYS A 192 -21.59 -2.93 11.56
CA LYS A 192 -23.02 -2.70 11.47
C LYS A 192 -23.32 -1.26 11.07
N VAL A 193 -24.32 -1.09 10.23
CA VAL A 193 -24.89 0.24 9.93
C VAL A 193 -25.63 0.73 11.17
N ILE A 194 -25.36 1.97 11.56
CA ILE A 194 -26.04 2.66 12.66
C ILE A 194 -26.81 3.85 12.11
N LYS A 195 -27.99 4.07 12.64
CA LYS A 195 -28.85 5.19 12.27
C LYS A 195 -28.33 6.51 12.82
#